data_3984d4a367b822623f6aba2d6901d998
#
_entry.id   3984d4a367b822623f6aba2d6901d998
#
_cell.length_a   1.000
_cell.length_b   1.000
_cell.length_c   1.000
_cell.angle_alpha   90.00
_cell.angle_beta   90.00
_cell.angle_gamma   90.00
#
_symmetry.space_group_name_H-M   'P 1'
#
loop_
_entity.id
_entity.type
_entity.pdbx_description
1 polymer ?
#
loop_
_entity_poly.entity_id
_entity_poly.type
_entity_poly.pdbx_seq_one_letter_code
_entity_poly.pdbx_strand_id
1 'polypeptide(L)'
;MEICHSALKQPRNLNQFFVSNNNTILNYLVSSMRIETLTPQQLPLPDFFDPEKVPQVWRVPYQERANQAQAWVQKYQIPKAPEDQQRVCLLLIDVQNTFCLPEFELFVGGKSGKGAIEDNQRLCEFIYRNLGVITQIVATLDTHTVMQIFHPVFWINEEGEHPLPTATQITPEDLEKGTWRVNPVVATNFGADYQKLTKYAHHYVNQLSKIGKYPLTVWPYHSMLGGIGHALVSAVEEALFFHNIARGSQTRYEIKGDNYLTENYSVLQPEVLANQDGEAIARKNQALIQDLLAFDKVIVAGQAKSHCLAWTVADLLREIQAVDSNLAQKVYLLEDCTSPVVVPGVVDYTADADAAFAKFSQAGMHLIQSTDEIP
;
A
#
# COMPACT_ATOMS: atom_id res chain seq x y z
N MET A 1 -53.96 21.34 11.52
CA MET A 1 -54.66 21.81 12.74
C MET A 1 -53.61 21.97 13.78
N GLU A 2 -53.29 23.09 13.90
CA GLU A 2 -53.22 24.30 14.75
C GLU A 2 -51.92 24.27 15.54
N ILE A 3 -50.94 25.08 15.24
CA ILE A 3 -50.67 26.51 15.52
C ILE A 3 -50.97 26.88 16.98
N CYS A 4 -49.95 27.20 17.75
CA CYS A 4 -49.97 28.34 18.62
C CYS A 4 -48.61 28.94 18.88
N HIS A 5 -48.48 30.21 18.53
CA HIS A 5 -47.43 31.20 18.76
C HIS A 5 -47.48 31.79 20.18
N SER A 6 -46.43 32.40 20.52
CA SER A 6 -46.20 33.64 21.32
C SER A 6 -45.29 33.39 22.53
N ALA A 7 -44.42 34.27 22.98
CA ALA A 7 -44.06 35.62 22.58
C ALA A 7 -42.75 36.01 23.29
N LEU A 8 -42.04 36.90 22.63
CA LEU A 8 -40.92 37.71 23.09
C LEU A 8 -41.08 38.43 24.42
N LYS A 9 -40.05 38.53 25.23
CA LYS A 9 -39.70 39.76 26.02
C LYS A 9 -38.21 39.82 26.39
N GLN A 10 -37.49 40.75 25.81
CA GLN A 10 -36.32 41.46 26.35
C GLN A 10 -36.76 42.78 26.96
N PRO A 11 -35.88 43.64 27.49
CA PRO A 11 -34.64 43.51 28.28
C PRO A 11 -34.65 44.30 29.59
N ARG A 12 -33.63 44.20 30.42
CA ARG A 12 -33.15 45.35 31.26
C ARG A 12 -31.67 45.25 31.60
N ASN A 13 -30.97 46.29 31.17
CA ASN A 13 -29.62 46.71 31.57
C ASN A 13 -29.54 46.96 33.07
N LEU A 14 -28.41 46.58 33.64
CA LEU A 14 -27.80 47.31 34.77
C LEU A 14 -26.28 47.19 34.66
N ASN A 15 -25.69 48.27 34.18
CA ASN A 15 -24.28 48.59 34.30
C ASN A 15 -23.98 49.14 35.71
N GLN A 16 -22.69 48.94 36.08
CA GLN A 16 -21.89 49.63 37.08
C GLN A 16 -21.93 49.05 38.52
N PHE A 17 -20.81 48.44 38.90
CA PHE A 17 -19.82 49.00 39.85
C PHE A 17 -18.76 47.94 40.21
N PHE A 18 -17.55 48.40 40.27
CA PHE A 18 -16.28 47.95 40.85
C PHE A 18 -15.21 47.45 39.87
N VAL A 19 -14.44 48.45 39.47
CA VAL A 19 -13.01 48.35 39.12
C VAL A 19 -12.22 48.29 40.42
N SER A 20 -11.43 47.24 40.63
CA SER A 20 -10.14 47.34 41.35
C SER A 20 -9.37 46.00 41.34
N ASN A 21 -8.19 46.04 40.74
CA ASN A 21 -7.00 45.27 41.09
C ASN A 21 -7.09 43.75 41.24
N ASN A 22 -6.85 43.02 40.10
CA ASN A 22 -6.22 41.70 40.15
C ASN A 22 -5.58 41.35 38.79
N ASN A 23 -4.87 42.29 38.17
CA ASN A 23 -4.11 42.05 36.94
C ASN A 23 -2.68 41.51 37.16
N THR A 24 -2.29 41.18 38.38
CA THR A 24 -0.90 40.78 38.70
C THR A 24 -0.78 39.28 38.99
N ILE A 25 -1.87 38.57 39.28
CA ILE A 25 -1.83 37.12 39.58
C ILE A 25 -2.17 36.28 38.34
N LEU A 26 -2.95 36.80 37.40
CA LEU A 26 -3.30 36.06 36.16
C LEU A 26 -2.14 36.00 35.18
N ASN A 27 -1.21 36.94 35.20
CA ASN A 27 -0.02 36.93 34.33
C ASN A 27 1.14 36.06 34.83
N TYR A 28 1.09 35.55 36.06
CA TYR A 28 2.09 34.62 36.61
C TYR A 28 1.71 33.13 36.38
N LEU A 29 0.44 32.83 36.10
CA LEU A 29 -0.03 31.47 35.83
C LEU A 29 -0.09 31.11 34.33
N VAL A 30 0.00 32.09 33.44
CA VAL A 30 0.05 31.85 31.98
C VAL A 30 1.49 31.71 31.46
N SER A 31 2.52 32.01 32.28
CA SER A 31 3.92 32.04 31.85
C SER A 31 4.71 30.75 32.14
N SER A 32 4.10 29.64 32.53
CA SER A 32 4.83 28.38 32.77
C SER A 32 4.10 27.10 32.36
N MET A 33 3.07 27.16 31.52
CA MET A 33 2.71 26.00 30.73
C MET A 33 3.46 26.11 29.39
N ARG A 34 4.75 25.80 29.39
CA ARG A 34 5.37 25.18 28.25
C ARG A 34 4.57 23.89 28.05
N ILE A 35 3.76 23.85 27.00
CA ILE A 35 3.37 22.57 26.41
C ILE A 35 4.70 21.96 26.00
N GLU A 36 5.29 21.12 26.86
CA GLU A 36 6.27 20.16 26.43
C GLU A 36 5.51 19.38 25.33
N THR A 37 5.90 19.60 24.09
CA THR A 37 5.56 18.70 23.00
C THR A 37 6.15 17.36 23.43
N LEU A 38 5.31 16.51 24.03
CA LEU A 38 5.67 15.14 24.33
C LEU A 38 6.06 14.55 22.96
N THR A 39 7.35 14.28 22.80
CA THR A 39 7.82 13.43 21.71
C THR A 39 6.95 12.17 21.75
N PRO A 40 6.37 11.73 20.65
CA PRO A 40 5.52 10.56 20.65
C PRO A 40 6.32 9.36 21.16
N GLN A 41 6.08 8.97 22.41
CA GLN A 41 6.75 7.81 22.96
C GLN A 41 6.21 6.58 22.26
N GLN A 42 7.09 5.75 21.70
CA GLN A 42 6.70 4.46 21.12
C GLN A 42 5.95 3.64 22.17
N LEU A 43 4.83 3.06 21.77
CA LEU A 43 4.02 2.21 22.63
C LEU A 43 4.65 0.82 22.78
N PRO A 44 4.39 0.09 23.90
CA PRO A 44 4.77 -1.30 24.00
C PRO A 44 3.99 -2.16 23.00
N LEU A 45 4.44 -3.39 22.79
CA LEU A 45 3.68 -4.36 22.00
C LEU A 45 2.51 -4.91 22.82
N PRO A 46 1.35 -5.19 22.20
CA PRO A 46 0.25 -5.87 22.87
C PRO A 46 0.64 -7.29 23.28
N ASP A 47 0.18 -7.74 24.46
CA ASP A 47 0.48 -9.08 24.99
C ASP A 47 0.02 -10.24 24.08
N PHE A 48 -0.96 -10.01 23.21
CA PHE A 48 -1.46 -11.00 22.27
C PHE A 48 -0.60 -11.14 21.01
N PHE A 49 0.21 -10.14 20.69
CA PHE A 49 1.06 -10.18 19.50
C PHE A 49 2.24 -11.15 19.74
N ASP A 50 2.33 -12.14 18.86
CA ASP A 50 3.37 -13.16 18.88
C ASP A 50 4.02 -13.18 17.48
N PRO A 51 5.26 -12.67 17.32
CA PRO A 51 5.94 -12.64 16.04
C PRO A 51 6.14 -14.03 15.41
N GLU A 52 6.24 -15.09 16.22
CA GLU A 52 6.41 -16.47 15.73
C GLU A 52 5.14 -17.00 15.02
N LYS A 53 4.01 -16.37 15.21
CA LYS A 53 2.77 -16.70 14.52
C LYS A 53 2.59 -16.02 13.17
N VAL A 54 3.38 -15.00 12.85
CA VAL A 54 3.25 -14.23 11.60
C VAL A 54 3.18 -15.11 10.35
N PRO A 55 3.97 -16.22 10.22
CA PRO A 55 3.87 -17.11 9.06
C PRO A 55 2.61 -18.00 9.02
N GLN A 56 1.68 -17.84 9.94
CA GLN A 56 0.47 -18.68 10.02
C GLN A 56 -0.74 -17.91 9.47
N VAL A 57 -1.73 -18.65 8.95
CA VAL A 57 -3.04 -18.11 8.59
C VAL A 57 -4.03 -18.45 9.70
N TRP A 58 -4.70 -17.42 10.23
CA TRP A 58 -5.75 -17.61 11.24
C TRP A 58 -6.91 -16.64 11.06
N ARG A 59 -7.98 -16.89 11.74
CA ARG A 59 -9.13 -15.98 11.81
C ARG A 59 -8.93 -15.01 12.97
N VAL A 60 -8.84 -13.71 12.65
CA VAL A 60 -8.72 -12.64 13.65
C VAL A 60 -9.93 -12.63 14.60
N PRO A 61 -9.74 -12.63 15.94
CA PRO A 61 -10.82 -12.54 16.90
C PRO A 61 -11.27 -11.10 17.09
N TYR A 62 -11.96 -10.54 16.10
CA TYR A 62 -12.27 -9.10 15.97
C TYR A 62 -12.90 -8.47 17.20
N GLN A 63 -13.88 -9.14 17.85
CA GLN A 63 -14.54 -8.54 19.02
C GLN A 63 -13.58 -8.41 20.21
N GLU A 64 -12.73 -9.41 20.40
CA GLU A 64 -11.71 -9.37 21.45
C GLU A 64 -10.69 -8.25 21.17
N ARG A 65 -10.18 -8.16 19.94
CA ARG A 65 -9.24 -7.13 19.53
C ARG A 65 -9.84 -5.72 19.60
N ALA A 66 -11.13 -5.57 19.30
CA ALA A 66 -11.82 -4.29 19.46
C ALA A 66 -11.85 -3.84 20.93
N ASN A 67 -12.17 -4.74 21.84
CA ASN A 67 -12.20 -4.45 23.28
C ASN A 67 -10.78 -4.09 23.80
N GLN A 68 -9.77 -4.83 23.37
CA GLN A 68 -8.36 -4.58 23.73
C GLN A 68 -7.86 -3.23 23.17
N ALA A 69 -8.21 -2.90 21.92
CA ALA A 69 -7.85 -1.61 21.33
C ALA A 69 -8.49 -0.43 22.09
N GLN A 70 -9.76 -0.56 22.50
CA GLN A 70 -10.41 0.46 23.33
C GLN A 70 -9.74 0.62 24.69
N ALA A 71 -9.40 -0.49 25.35
CA ALA A 71 -8.64 -0.45 26.62
C ALA A 71 -7.25 0.18 26.44
N TRP A 72 -6.61 -0.08 25.29
CA TRP A 72 -5.31 0.50 24.93
C TRP A 72 -5.38 2.02 24.76
N VAL A 73 -6.43 2.51 24.07
CA VAL A 73 -6.69 3.96 23.94
C VAL A 73 -6.81 4.63 25.30
N GLN A 74 -7.55 4.03 26.23
CA GLN A 74 -7.71 4.57 27.59
C GLN A 74 -6.40 4.54 28.38
N LYS A 75 -5.66 3.41 28.30
CA LYS A 75 -4.41 3.22 29.07
C LYS A 75 -3.30 4.17 28.62
N TYR A 76 -3.15 4.36 27.32
CA TYR A 76 -2.05 5.14 26.74
C TYR A 76 -2.47 6.50 26.20
N GLN A 77 -3.74 6.88 26.39
CA GLN A 77 -4.30 8.17 25.95
C GLN A 77 -4.05 8.43 24.45
N ILE A 78 -4.25 7.41 23.63
CA ILE A 78 -4.02 7.48 22.19
C ILE A 78 -5.01 8.46 21.55
N PRO A 79 -4.55 9.54 20.86
CA PRO A 79 -5.43 10.50 20.20
C PRO A 79 -6.20 9.86 19.05
N LYS A 80 -7.31 10.44 18.64
CA LYS A 80 -8.03 10.03 17.43
C LYS A 80 -7.36 10.65 16.19
N ALA A 81 -7.34 9.93 15.07
CA ALA A 81 -6.69 10.39 13.84
C ALA A 81 -7.14 11.80 13.35
N PRO A 82 -8.42 12.21 13.48
CA PRO A 82 -8.82 13.57 13.10
C PRO A 82 -8.21 14.69 13.98
N GLU A 83 -7.61 14.35 15.12
CA GLU A 83 -6.97 15.29 16.04
C GLU A 83 -5.49 15.52 15.71
N ASP A 84 -4.91 14.74 14.79
CA ASP A 84 -3.51 14.79 14.42
C ASP A 84 -3.15 16.14 13.78
N GLN A 85 -2.12 16.79 14.34
CA GLN A 85 -1.56 18.03 13.79
C GLN A 85 -0.64 17.76 12.60
N GLN A 86 -0.03 16.58 12.55
CA GLN A 86 0.78 16.07 11.45
C GLN A 86 0.17 14.76 10.95
N ARG A 87 -0.23 14.75 9.71
CA ARG A 87 -0.89 13.59 9.09
C ARG A 87 0.14 12.63 8.53
N VAL A 88 0.20 11.43 9.08
CA VAL A 88 1.13 10.36 8.69
C VAL A 88 0.36 9.23 8.01
N CYS A 89 0.70 8.92 6.76
CA CYS A 89 0.20 7.77 6.03
C CYS A 89 1.20 6.61 6.11
N LEU A 90 0.74 5.42 6.45
CA LEU A 90 1.48 4.18 6.25
C LEU A 90 0.90 3.46 5.02
N LEU A 91 1.68 3.43 3.93
CA LEU A 91 1.34 2.76 2.68
C LEU A 91 1.95 1.36 2.67
N LEU A 92 1.10 0.34 2.71
CA LEU A 92 1.48 -1.07 2.70
C LEU A 92 1.26 -1.65 1.31
N ILE A 93 2.33 -2.11 0.69
CA ILE A 93 2.31 -2.68 -0.65
C ILE A 93 2.18 -4.19 -0.55
N ASP A 94 1.05 -4.73 -1.01
CA ASP A 94 0.80 -6.15 -1.26
C ASP A 94 1.24 -7.09 -0.12
N VAL A 95 0.91 -6.73 1.14
CA VAL A 95 1.22 -7.57 2.33
C VAL A 95 0.23 -8.74 2.44
N GLN A 96 0.07 -9.46 1.33
CA GLN A 96 -0.88 -10.55 1.13
C GLN A 96 -0.22 -11.91 1.31
N ASN A 97 -1.02 -12.94 1.65
CA ASN A 97 -0.52 -14.29 1.86
C ASN A 97 0.28 -14.80 0.66
N THR A 98 -0.15 -14.49 -0.58
CA THR A 98 0.49 -14.95 -1.82
C THR A 98 1.97 -14.55 -1.93
N PHE A 99 2.35 -13.39 -1.35
CA PHE A 99 3.73 -12.88 -1.39
C PHE A 99 4.49 -13.09 -0.08
N CYS A 100 3.78 -13.29 1.02
CA CYS A 100 4.37 -13.21 2.36
C CYS A 100 4.50 -14.55 3.07
N LEU A 101 3.83 -15.60 2.59
CA LEU A 101 3.84 -16.91 3.24
C LEU A 101 4.41 -18.00 2.33
N PRO A 102 5.28 -18.90 2.86
CA PRO A 102 6.03 -19.87 2.05
C PRO A 102 5.17 -20.89 1.30
N GLU A 103 3.95 -21.16 1.77
CA GLU A 103 3.03 -22.12 1.18
C GLU A 103 2.32 -21.59 -0.07
N PHE A 104 2.53 -20.31 -0.42
CA PHE A 104 1.85 -19.65 -1.52
C PHE A 104 2.77 -19.39 -2.72
N GLU A 105 2.17 -19.00 -3.84
CA GLU A 105 2.72 -19.13 -5.20
C GLU A 105 3.92 -18.23 -5.47
N LEU A 106 3.97 -17.04 -4.86
CA LEU A 106 5.00 -16.02 -5.13
C LEU A 106 5.68 -15.53 -3.85
N PHE A 107 5.94 -16.43 -2.93
CA PHE A 107 6.60 -16.09 -1.68
C PHE A 107 7.92 -15.35 -1.88
N VAL A 108 8.04 -14.18 -1.26
CA VAL A 108 9.23 -13.33 -1.30
C VAL A 108 10.19 -13.75 -0.18
N GLY A 109 11.00 -14.75 -0.44
CA GLY A 109 11.98 -15.27 0.53
C GLY A 109 13.15 -14.34 0.81
N GLY A 110 13.47 -13.39 -0.10
CA GLY A 110 14.64 -12.55 0.02
C GLY A 110 15.94 -13.36 0.10
N LYS A 111 17.01 -12.73 0.55
CA LYS A 111 18.31 -13.42 0.75
C LYS A 111 18.30 -14.38 1.94
N SER A 112 17.51 -14.12 2.96
CA SER A 112 17.42 -14.98 4.15
C SER A 112 16.62 -16.27 3.92
N GLY A 113 15.83 -16.33 2.84
CA GLY A 113 14.82 -17.37 2.62
C GLY A 113 13.55 -17.20 3.47
N LYS A 114 13.48 -16.14 4.30
CA LYS A 114 12.35 -15.81 5.18
C LYS A 114 11.96 -14.32 5.09
N GLY A 115 12.46 -13.61 4.09
CA GLY A 115 12.40 -12.16 4.00
C GLY A 115 11.03 -11.58 4.35
N ALA A 116 9.99 -11.92 3.59
CA ALA A 116 8.66 -11.36 3.83
C ALA A 116 8.04 -11.73 5.19
N ILE A 117 8.43 -12.86 5.80
CA ILE A 117 8.01 -13.20 7.17
C ILE A 117 8.64 -12.21 8.15
N GLU A 118 9.97 -12.05 8.08
CA GLU A 118 10.74 -11.16 8.94
C GLU A 118 10.31 -9.71 8.76
N ASP A 119 10.01 -9.31 7.52
CA ASP A 119 9.48 -7.99 7.19
C ASP A 119 8.13 -7.73 7.85
N ASN A 120 7.20 -8.69 7.79
CA ASN A 120 5.88 -8.56 8.40
C ASN A 120 5.92 -8.63 9.94
N GLN A 121 6.87 -9.34 10.53
CA GLN A 121 7.11 -9.30 11.98
C GLN A 121 7.45 -7.87 12.41
N ARG A 122 8.46 -7.26 11.78
CA ARG A 122 8.88 -5.87 12.04
C ARG A 122 7.78 -4.86 11.72
N LEU A 123 7.06 -5.06 10.63
CA LEU A 123 5.94 -4.21 10.24
C LEU A 123 4.82 -4.19 11.28
N CYS A 124 4.40 -5.34 11.79
CA CYS A 124 3.39 -5.42 12.85
C CYS A 124 3.87 -4.72 14.13
N GLU A 125 5.12 -4.94 14.53
CA GLU A 125 5.72 -4.23 15.66
C GLU A 125 5.73 -2.71 15.43
N PHE A 126 6.12 -2.26 14.24
CA PHE A 126 6.11 -0.85 13.86
C PHE A 126 4.71 -0.23 13.97
N ILE A 127 3.69 -0.92 13.47
CA ILE A 127 2.29 -0.46 13.57
C ILE A 127 1.87 -0.30 15.04
N TYR A 128 2.12 -1.31 15.89
CA TYR A 128 1.72 -1.26 17.29
C TYR A 128 2.47 -0.18 18.08
N ARG A 129 3.77 -0.04 17.86
CA ARG A 129 4.60 0.97 18.54
C ARG A 129 4.22 2.40 18.16
N ASN A 130 3.78 2.60 16.92
CA ASN A 130 3.47 3.91 16.35
C ASN A 130 1.97 4.19 16.23
N LEU A 131 1.11 3.48 16.99
CA LEU A 131 -0.34 3.68 16.96
C LEU A 131 -0.75 5.14 17.19
N GLY A 132 -0.06 5.86 18.05
CA GLY A 132 -0.35 7.27 18.35
C GLY A 132 0.04 8.25 17.25
N VAL A 133 0.82 7.81 16.25
CA VAL A 133 1.41 8.67 15.21
C VAL A 133 0.81 8.40 13.84
N ILE A 134 0.57 7.12 13.50
CA ILE A 134 0.01 6.76 12.19
C ILE A 134 -1.44 7.25 12.10
N THR A 135 -1.69 8.23 11.23
CA THR A 135 -3.03 8.80 11.01
C THR A 135 -3.90 7.86 10.20
N GLN A 136 -3.38 7.32 9.11
CA GLN A 136 -4.11 6.43 8.21
C GLN A 136 -3.20 5.34 7.65
N ILE A 137 -3.76 4.14 7.51
CA ILE A 137 -3.11 3.05 6.78
C ILE A 137 -3.81 2.90 5.42
N VAL A 138 -3.01 2.83 4.36
CA VAL A 138 -3.43 2.45 3.01
C VAL A 138 -2.80 1.11 2.70
N ALA A 139 -3.59 0.09 2.38
CA ALA A 139 -3.09 -1.23 2.01
C ALA A 139 -3.47 -1.54 0.55
N THR A 140 -2.48 -1.88 -0.27
CA THR A 140 -2.73 -2.32 -1.63
C THR A 140 -3.00 -3.82 -1.67
N LEU A 141 -3.88 -4.22 -2.57
CA LEU A 141 -4.22 -5.61 -2.82
C LEU A 141 -4.00 -5.91 -4.30
N ASP A 142 -2.95 -6.64 -4.59
CA ASP A 142 -2.79 -7.25 -5.91
C ASP A 142 -3.92 -8.23 -6.14
N THR A 143 -4.66 -8.09 -7.25
CA THR A 143 -5.96 -8.74 -7.42
C THR A 143 -6.11 -9.26 -8.83
N HIS A 144 -6.24 -10.56 -8.96
CA HIS A 144 -6.26 -11.22 -10.26
C HIS A 144 -7.46 -12.13 -10.47
N THR A 145 -7.76 -12.36 -11.75
CA THR A 145 -8.68 -13.39 -12.25
C THR A 145 -7.91 -14.33 -13.17
N VAL A 146 -8.53 -15.43 -13.58
CA VAL A 146 -7.83 -16.49 -14.33
C VAL A 146 -7.26 -16.02 -15.67
N MET A 147 -8.05 -15.28 -16.46
CA MET A 147 -7.71 -14.97 -17.85
C MET A 147 -7.08 -13.57 -17.96
N GLN A 148 -5.84 -13.42 -17.48
CA GLN A 148 -5.09 -12.17 -17.61
C GLN A 148 -3.88 -12.34 -18.52
N ILE A 149 -3.46 -11.24 -19.18
CA ILE A 149 -2.43 -11.25 -20.23
C ILE A 149 -1.07 -11.80 -19.77
N PHE A 150 -0.81 -11.77 -18.48
CA PHE A 150 0.41 -12.30 -17.86
C PHE A 150 0.22 -13.71 -17.25
N HIS A 151 -0.95 -14.35 -17.42
CA HIS A 151 -1.18 -15.73 -16.97
C HIS A 151 -1.00 -16.76 -18.09
N PRO A 152 -0.61 -18.00 -17.77
CA PRO A 152 -0.36 -19.05 -18.77
C PRO A 152 -1.52 -19.28 -19.73
N VAL A 153 -2.76 -19.30 -19.23
CA VAL A 153 -3.97 -19.60 -20.02
C VAL A 153 -4.20 -18.61 -21.17
N PHE A 154 -3.65 -17.39 -21.07
CA PHE A 154 -3.78 -16.37 -22.10
C PHE A 154 -3.00 -16.72 -23.39
N TRP A 155 -1.98 -17.56 -23.28
CA TRP A 155 -1.03 -17.87 -24.34
C TRP A 155 -1.00 -19.36 -24.68
N ILE A 156 -0.77 -19.67 -25.94
CA ILE A 156 -0.51 -21.04 -26.41
C ILE A 156 0.61 -21.03 -27.45
N ASN A 157 1.36 -22.15 -27.54
CA ASN A 157 2.28 -22.44 -28.64
C ASN A 157 1.54 -23.08 -29.82
N GLU A 158 2.27 -23.58 -30.82
CA GLU A 158 1.70 -24.21 -32.01
C GLU A 158 0.97 -25.52 -31.67
N GLU A 159 1.46 -26.27 -30.69
CA GLU A 159 0.89 -27.53 -30.19
C GLU A 159 -0.33 -27.29 -29.25
N GLY A 160 -0.63 -26.05 -28.90
CA GLY A 160 -1.72 -25.69 -27.97
C GLY A 160 -1.34 -25.77 -26.51
N GLU A 161 -0.06 -25.88 -26.19
CA GLU A 161 0.45 -25.90 -24.80
C GLU A 161 0.62 -24.49 -24.27
N HIS A 162 0.49 -24.36 -22.95
CA HIS A 162 0.68 -23.08 -22.25
C HIS A 162 2.15 -22.85 -21.83
N PRO A 163 2.61 -21.59 -21.76
CA PRO A 163 3.95 -21.28 -21.27
C PRO A 163 4.11 -21.65 -19.79
N LEU A 164 5.32 -22.04 -19.40
CA LEU A 164 5.65 -22.34 -18.01
C LEU A 164 5.73 -21.04 -17.18
N PRO A 165 4.97 -20.93 -16.08
CA PRO A 165 5.01 -19.77 -15.21
C PRO A 165 6.41 -19.51 -14.65
N THR A 166 6.75 -18.26 -14.41
CA THR A 166 8.04 -17.74 -13.92
C THR A 166 9.24 -18.01 -14.82
N ALA A 167 9.24 -19.09 -15.59
CA ALA A 167 10.33 -19.49 -16.49
C ALA A 167 10.19 -18.88 -17.89
N THR A 168 9.00 -18.41 -18.27
CA THR A 168 8.75 -17.87 -19.62
C THR A 168 8.62 -16.35 -19.59
N GLN A 169 9.41 -15.70 -20.44
CA GLN A 169 9.21 -14.31 -20.83
C GLN A 169 8.79 -14.29 -22.30
N ILE A 170 7.74 -13.54 -22.61
CA ILE A 170 7.23 -13.40 -23.99
C ILE A 170 7.75 -12.09 -24.57
N THR A 171 8.53 -12.20 -25.63
CA THR A 171 9.16 -11.06 -26.31
C THR A 171 8.41 -10.69 -27.59
N PRO A 172 8.64 -9.49 -28.16
CA PRO A 172 8.11 -9.15 -29.50
C PRO A 172 8.51 -10.18 -30.56
N GLU A 173 9.74 -10.70 -30.50
CA GLU A 173 10.26 -11.68 -31.46
C GLU A 173 9.51 -13.02 -31.36
N ASP A 174 9.14 -13.46 -30.15
CA ASP A 174 8.34 -14.69 -29.94
C ASP A 174 6.98 -14.58 -30.59
N LEU A 175 6.34 -13.40 -30.53
CA LEU A 175 5.06 -13.17 -31.18
C LEU A 175 5.19 -13.08 -32.69
N GLU A 176 6.26 -12.45 -33.21
CA GLU A 176 6.54 -12.39 -34.66
C GLU A 176 6.83 -13.77 -35.26
N LYS A 177 7.53 -14.64 -34.54
CA LYS A 177 7.83 -16.01 -34.95
C LYS A 177 6.66 -16.97 -34.74
N GLY A 178 5.63 -16.56 -33.99
CA GLY A 178 4.52 -17.43 -33.62
C GLY A 178 4.84 -18.47 -32.55
N THR A 179 5.97 -18.33 -31.84
CA THR A 179 6.33 -19.17 -30.68
C THR A 179 5.20 -19.16 -29.63
N TRP A 180 4.69 -17.96 -29.36
CA TRP A 180 3.51 -17.76 -28.51
C TRP A 180 2.45 -16.98 -29.29
N ARG A 181 1.20 -17.32 -29.05
CA ARG A 181 0.03 -16.62 -29.61
C ARG A 181 -1.08 -16.54 -28.56
N VAL A 182 -1.98 -15.58 -28.75
CA VAL A 182 -3.17 -15.46 -27.89
C VAL A 182 -4.01 -16.74 -28.01
N ASN A 183 -4.42 -17.28 -26.88
CA ASN A 183 -5.34 -18.41 -26.84
C ASN A 183 -6.73 -17.99 -27.33
N PRO A 184 -7.30 -18.61 -28.39
CA PRO A 184 -8.61 -18.24 -28.90
C PRO A 184 -9.75 -18.39 -27.89
N VAL A 185 -9.60 -19.27 -26.89
CA VAL A 185 -10.57 -19.44 -25.79
C VAL A 185 -10.71 -18.16 -24.98
N VAL A 186 -9.62 -17.41 -24.77
CA VAL A 186 -9.63 -16.14 -24.06
C VAL A 186 -10.46 -15.10 -24.81
N ALA A 187 -10.27 -14.97 -26.13
CA ALA A 187 -11.07 -14.05 -26.94
C ALA A 187 -12.57 -14.39 -26.87
N THR A 188 -12.90 -15.68 -26.96
CA THR A 188 -14.29 -16.16 -26.86
C THR A 188 -14.89 -15.83 -25.49
N ASN A 189 -14.15 -16.04 -24.40
CA ASN A 189 -14.61 -15.76 -23.04
C ASN A 189 -14.90 -14.27 -22.82
N PHE A 190 -14.07 -13.39 -23.38
CA PHE A 190 -14.27 -11.95 -23.29
C PHE A 190 -15.29 -11.39 -24.29
N GLY A 191 -15.83 -12.21 -25.18
CA GLY A 191 -16.66 -11.73 -26.30
C GLY A 191 -15.89 -10.77 -27.21
N ALA A 192 -14.57 -10.89 -27.26
CA ALA A 192 -13.69 -10.03 -28.02
C ALA A 192 -13.40 -10.62 -29.41
N ASP A 193 -13.18 -9.74 -30.39
CA ASP A 193 -12.65 -10.13 -31.68
C ASP A 193 -11.20 -10.63 -31.52
N TYR A 194 -10.95 -11.85 -31.96
CA TYR A 194 -9.64 -12.50 -31.81
C TYR A 194 -8.50 -11.71 -32.47
N GLN A 195 -8.75 -11.12 -33.66
CA GLN A 195 -7.73 -10.35 -34.34
C GLN A 195 -7.41 -9.04 -33.62
N LYS A 196 -8.43 -8.40 -33.06
CA LYS A 196 -8.22 -7.19 -32.22
C LYS A 196 -7.44 -7.52 -30.96
N LEU A 197 -7.78 -8.61 -30.27
CA LEU A 197 -7.07 -9.05 -29.07
C LEU A 197 -5.62 -9.43 -29.39
N THR A 198 -5.37 -10.11 -30.51
CA THR A 198 -4.01 -10.42 -30.97
C THR A 198 -3.20 -9.17 -31.27
N LYS A 199 -3.77 -8.20 -32.01
CA LYS A 199 -3.11 -6.90 -32.25
C LYS A 199 -2.77 -6.17 -30.97
N TYR A 200 -3.70 -6.18 -30.00
CA TYR A 200 -3.46 -5.60 -28.70
C TYR A 200 -2.32 -6.31 -27.95
N ALA A 201 -2.29 -7.63 -27.94
CA ALA A 201 -1.24 -8.41 -27.29
C ALA A 201 0.15 -8.11 -27.86
N HIS A 202 0.28 -8.00 -29.20
CA HIS A 202 1.51 -7.51 -29.82
C HIS A 202 1.88 -6.08 -29.41
N HIS A 203 0.90 -5.16 -29.36
CA HIS A 203 1.12 -3.80 -28.89
C HIS A 203 1.60 -3.80 -27.44
N TYR A 204 0.96 -4.56 -26.55
CA TYR A 204 1.30 -4.66 -25.14
C TYR A 204 2.75 -5.11 -24.92
N VAL A 205 3.15 -6.24 -25.51
CA VAL A 205 4.51 -6.78 -25.40
C VAL A 205 5.55 -5.80 -25.95
N ASN A 206 5.26 -5.13 -27.08
CA ASN A 206 6.11 -4.09 -27.63
C ASN A 206 6.22 -2.86 -26.72
N GLN A 207 5.14 -2.46 -26.02
CA GLN A 207 5.20 -1.34 -25.08
C GLN A 207 6.05 -1.68 -23.86
N LEU A 208 5.90 -2.88 -23.28
CA LEU A 208 6.75 -3.32 -22.16
C LEU A 208 8.23 -3.25 -22.52
N SER A 209 8.61 -3.72 -23.71
CA SER A 209 10.00 -3.69 -24.20
C SER A 209 10.54 -2.25 -24.34
N LYS A 210 9.67 -1.27 -24.65
CA LYS A 210 10.06 0.15 -24.80
C LYS A 210 10.15 0.87 -23.46
N ILE A 211 9.28 0.53 -22.49
CA ILE A 211 9.23 1.16 -21.16
C ILE A 211 10.49 0.81 -20.36
N GLY A 212 11.10 -0.35 -20.61
CA GLY A 212 12.36 -0.75 -20.00
C GLY A 212 12.24 -1.16 -18.52
N LYS A 213 11.03 -1.51 -18.05
CA LYS A 213 10.83 -2.10 -16.72
C LYS A 213 11.17 -3.60 -16.77
N TYR A 214 10.17 -4.42 -17.07
CA TYR A 214 10.31 -5.86 -17.24
C TYR A 214 9.64 -6.30 -18.55
N PRO A 215 10.19 -7.30 -19.28
CA PRO A 215 9.46 -7.94 -20.36
C PRO A 215 8.20 -8.61 -19.82
N LEU A 216 7.28 -9.02 -20.70
CA LEU A 216 6.12 -9.80 -20.27
C LEU A 216 6.59 -11.12 -19.66
N THR A 217 6.57 -11.18 -18.34
CA THR A 217 6.82 -12.41 -17.57
C THR A 217 5.49 -13.13 -17.38
N VAL A 218 5.46 -14.42 -17.67
CA VAL A 218 4.28 -15.24 -17.40
C VAL A 218 4.30 -15.64 -15.94
N TRP A 219 3.35 -15.12 -15.17
CA TRP A 219 3.24 -15.38 -13.74
C TRP A 219 2.35 -16.61 -13.46
N PRO A 220 2.59 -17.35 -12.37
CA PRO A 220 1.62 -18.34 -11.88
C PRO A 220 0.31 -17.66 -11.50
N TYR A 221 -0.77 -18.43 -11.40
CA TYR A 221 -2.02 -17.93 -10.86
C TYR A 221 -1.81 -17.56 -9.38
N HIS A 222 -1.91 -16.28 -9.05
CA HIS A 222 -1.65 -15.77 -7.71
C HIS A 222 -2.63 -14.65 -7.39
N SER A 223 -2.73 -14.28 -6.12
CA SER A 223 -3.63 -13.18 -5.68
C SER A 223 -5.05 -13.30 -6.26
N MET A 224 -5.56 -14.51 -6.41
CA MET A 224 -6.87 -14.75 -7.03
C MET A 224 -7.97 -14.17 -6.17
N LEU A 225 -8.77 -13.25 -6.72
CA LEU A 225 -9.84 -12.54 -6.01
C LEU A 225 -10.74 -13.51 -5.24
N GLY A 226 -10.87 -13.28 -3.92
CA GLY A 226 -11.67 -14.11 -3.04
C GLY A 226 -10.95 -15.38 -2.55
N GLY A 227 -9.76 -15.68 -3.05
CA GLY A 227 -8.91 -16.77 -2.56
C GLY A 227 -8.15 -16.40 -1.29
N ILE A 228 -7.68 -17.40 -0.55
CA ILE A 228 -6.91 -17.19 0.69
C ILE A 228 -5.55 -16.52 0.42
N GLY A 229 -4.95 -16.71 -0.75
CA GLY A 229 -3.72 -16.02 -1.17
C GLY A 229 -3.91 -14.52 -1.36
N HIS A 230 -5.12 -14.09 -1.76
CA HIS A 230 -5.49 -12.68 -1.92
C HIS A 230 -5.65 -11.94 -0.58
N ALA A 231 -5.95 -12.65 0.49
CA ALA A 231 -6.11 -12.04 1.81
C ALA A 231 -4.77 -11.47 2.33
N LEU A 232 -4.84 -10.45 3.18
CA LEU A 232 -3.68 -9.98 3.94
C LEU A 232 -3.14 -11.09 4.85
N VAL A 233 -1.86 -11.01 5.19
CA VAL A 233 -1.27 -11.81 6.27
C VAL A 233 -2.08 -11.57 7.54
N SER A 234 -2.49 -12.64 8.22
CA SER A 234 -3.40 -12.55 9.38
C SER A 234 -2.89 -11.64 10.50
N ALA A 235 -1.57 -11.61 10.76
CA ALA A 235 -0.96 -10.71 11.73
C ALA A 235 -1.10 -9.25 11.32
N VAL A 236 -0.93 -8.96 10.02
CA VAL A 236 -1.08 -7.60 9.48
C VAL A 236 -2.55 -7.19 9.52
N GLU A 237 -3.48 -8.05 9.08
CA GLU A 237 -4.92 -7.81 9.20
C GLU A 237 -5.32 -7.45 10.65
N GLU A 238 -4.81 -8.21 11.62
CA GLU A 238 -5.05 -7.99 13.06
C GLU A 238 -4.51 -6.63 13.52
N ALA A 239 -3.29 -6.26 13.10
CA ALA A 239 -2.68 -4.98 13.42
C ALA A 239 -3.45 -3.80 12.81
N LEU A 240 -3.88 -3.93 11.54
CA LEU A 240 -4.70 -2.93 10.86
C LEU A 240 -6.06 -2.76 11.55
N PHE A 241 -6.72 -3.86 11.90
CA PHE A 241 -7.98 -3.81 12.62
C PHE A 241 -7.84 -3.13 13.99
N PHE A 242 -6.78 -3.46 14.72
CA PHE A 242 -6.48 -2.84 16.02
C PHE A 242 -6.24 -1.33 15.86
N HIS A 243 -5.46 -0.92 14.86
CA HIS A 243 -5.23 0.48 14.53
C HIS A 243 -6.55 1.21 14.20
N ASN A 244 -7.40 0.60 13.37
CA ASN A 244 -8.67 1.20 12.97
C ASN A 244 -9.55 1.55 14.18
N ILE A 245 -9.65 0.63 15.15
CA ILE A 245 -10.42 0.84 16.39
C ILE A 245 -9.72 1.86 17.29
N ALA A 246 -8.42 1.73 17.49
CA ALA A 246 -7.66 2.60 18.38
C ALA A 246 -7.68 4.06 17.91
N ARG A 247 -7.44 4.29 16.64
CA ARG A 247 -7.33 5.63 16.04
C ARG A 247 -8.67 6.21 15.56
N GLY A 248 -9.71 5.37 15.40
CA GLY A 248 -10.95 5.77 14.72
C GLY A 248 -10.67 6.14 13.25
N SER A 249 -9.75 5.42 12.61
CA SER A 249 -9.31 5.64 11.25
C SER A 249 -9.47 4.38 10.42
N GLN A 250 -10.32 4.42 9.38
CA GLN A 250 -10.55 3.28 8.52
C GLN A 250 -9.35 3.04 7.59
N THR A 251 -8.82 1.81 7.56
CA THR A 251 -7.86 1.41 6.52
C THR A 251 -8.48 1.60 5.14
N ARG A 252 -7.77 2.29 4.26
CA ARG A 252 -8.13 2.39 2.86
C ARG A 252 -7.51 1.23 2.10
N TYR A 253 -8.33 0.48 1.36
CA TYR A 253 -7.85 -0.59 0.50
C TYR A 253 -7.82 -0.13 -0.96
N GLU A 254 -6.69 -0.35 -1.63
CA GLU A 254 -6.49 -0.05 -3.05
C GLU A 254 -6.29 -1.35 -3.83
N ILE A 255 -7.25 -1.67 -4.66
CA ILE A 255 -7.19 -2.83 -5.55
C ILE A 255 -6.37 -2.45 -6.79
N LYS A 256 -5.40 -3.28 -7.16
CA LYS A 256 -4.64 -3.18 -8.40
C LYS A 256 -4.60 -4.52 -9.13
N GLY A 257 -4.33 -4.52 -10.44
CA GLY A 257 -4.15 -5.75 -11.22
C GLY A 257 -5.45 -6.43 -11.67
N ASP A 258 -6.60 -5.82 -11.45
CA ASP A 258 -7.92 -6.35 -11.85
C ASP A 258 -8.21 -6.22 -13.35
N ASN A 259 -7.41 -5.43 -14.09
CA ASN A 259 -7.53 -5.31 -15.54
C ASN A 259 -6.85 -6.48 -16.24
N TYR A 260 -7.60 -7.28 -16.99
CA TYR A 260 -7.10 -8.47 -17.66
C TYR A 260 -6.17 -8.21 -18.85
N LEU A 261 -6.04 -6.96 -19.31
CA LEU A 261 -5.22 -6.57 -20.45
C LEU A 261 -3.87 -5.96 -20.08
N THR A 262 -3.63 -5.65 -18.82
CA THR A 262 -2.37 -5.03 -18.39
C THR A 262 -1.97 -5.46 -17.00
N GLU A 263 -0.68 -5.59 -16.78
CA GLU A 263 -0.08 -5.78 -15.45
C GLU A 263 -0.08 -4.46 -14.67
N ASN A 264 -0.10 -4.58 -13.35
CA ASN A 264 -0.01 -3.47 -12.42
C ASN A 264 1.05 -3.76 -11.35
N TYR A 265 2.33 -3.53 -11.63
CA TYR A 265 3.31 -3.55 -10.53
C TYR A 265 3.05 -2.39 -9.57
N SER A 266 2.92 -1.18 -10.10
CA SER A 266 2.60 0.00 -9.31
C SER A 266 1.10 0.13 -9.05
N VAL A 267 0.71 0.43 -7.79
CA VAL A 267 -0.70 0.77 -7.47
C VAL A 267 -1.12 2.11 -8.07
N LEU A 268 -0.16 2.96 -8.45
CA LEU A 268 -0.44 4.30 -8.99
C LEU A 268 -0.70 4.27 -10.50
N GLN A 269 -0.17 3.28 -11.22
CA GLN A 269 -0.29 3.24 -12.66
C GLN A 269 -0.12 1.82 -13.21
N PRO A 270 -1.07 1.32 -14.05
CA PRO A 270 -0.87 0.13 -14.89
C PRO A 270 0.31 0.28 -15.87
N GLU A 271 0.87 -0.84 -16.30
CA GLU A 271 2.04 -0.83 -17.19
C GLU A 271 1.74 -0.23 -18.57
N VAL A 272 0.55 -0.51 -19.12
CA VAL A 272 0.10 0.03 -20.41
C VAL A 272 -1.27 0.67 -20.23
N LEU A 273 -1.40 1.92 -20.64
CA LEU A 273 -2.61 2.74 -20.44
C LEU A 273 -3.52 2.81 -21.66
N ALA A 274 -3.00 2.53 -22.85
CA ALA A 274 -3.74 2.68 -24.10
C ALA A 274 -3.47 1.51 -25.04
N ASN A 275 -4.45 1.21 -25.88
CA ASN A 275 -4.28 0.26 -26.98
C ASN A 275 -3.48 0.88 -28.15
N GLN A 276 -3.26 0.10 -29.21
CA GLN A 276 -2.50 0.52 -30.42
C GLN A 276 -3.16 1.68 -31.19
N ASP A 277 -4.44 1.92 -30.98
CA ASP A 277 -5.22 2.99 -31.62
C ASP A 277 -5.26 4.26 -30.75
N GLY A 278 -4.59 4.24 -29.58
CA GLY A 278 -4.54 5.35 -28.61
C GLY A 278 -5.76 5.43 -27.70
N GLU A 279 -6.66 4.45 -27.74
CA GLU A 279 -7.82 4.42 -26.86
C GLU A 279 -7.40 3.94 -25.45
N ALA A 280 -7.88 4.63 -24.43
CA ALA A 280 -7.56 4.29 -23.04
C ALA A 280 -8.16 2.93 -22.64
N ILE A 281 -7.30 2.01 -22.14
CA ILE A 281 -7.70 0.72 -21.57
C ILE A 281 -7.55 0.70 -20.04
N ALA A 282 -6.75 1.61 -19.50
CA ALA A 282 -6.49 1.75 -18.08
C ALA A 282 -6.22 3.22 -17.74
N ARG A 283 -6.16 3.54 -16.45
CA ARG A 283 -5.93 4.91 -15.97
C ARG A 283 -5.02 4.91 -14.74
N LYS A 284 -4.30 6.01 -14.55
CA LYS A 284 -3.58 6.29 -13.31
C LYS A 284 -4.57 6.42 -12.14
N ASN A 285 -4.16 5.99 -10.95
CA ASN A 285 -4.90 6.21 -9.71
C ASN A 285 -4.67 7.64 -9.19
N GLN A 286 -5.29 8.61 -9.84
CA GLN A 286 -5.13 10.03 -9.52
C GLN A 286 -5.60 10.36 -8.10
N ALA A 287 -6.62 9.66 -7.60
CA ALA A 287 -7.15 9.89 -6.26
C ALA A 287 -6.11 9.51 -5.19
N LEU A 288 -5.48 8.34 -5.32
CA LEU A 288 -4.43 7.91 -4.39
C LEU A 288 -3.20 8.83 -4.49
N ILE A 289 -2.78 9.21 -5.70
CA ILE A 289 -1.65 10.15 -5.90
C ILE A 289 -1.91 11.45 -5.16
N GLN A 290 -3.07 12.07 -5.34
CA GLN A 290 -3.42 13.34 -4.68
C GLN A 290 -3.46 13.20 -3.16
N ASP A 291 -4.01 12.10 -2.65
CA ASP A 291 -4.08 11.85 -1.21
C ASP A 291 -2.68 11.65 -0.61
N LEU A 292 -1.80 10.87 -1.26
CA LEU A 292 -0.42 10.68 -0.78
C LEU A 292 0.35 12.01 -0.76
N LEU A 293 0.18 12.86 -1.75
CA LEU A 293 0.80 14.19 -1.77
C LEU A 293 0.25 15.14 -0.69
N ALA A 294 -0.98 14.90 -0.21
CA ALA A 294 -1.61 15.71 0.82
C ALA A 294 -1.22 15.35 2.26
N PHE A 295 -0.59 14.19 2.49
CA PHE A 295 -0.05 13.84 3.80
C PHE A 295 1.23 14.62 4.10
N ASP A 296 1.51 14.84 5.39
CA ASP A 296 2.76 15.45 5.84
C ASP A 296 3.91 14.45 5.74
N LYS A 297 3.63 13.17 5.97
CA LYS A 297 4.58 12.05 5.80
C LYS A 297 3.89 10.85 5.17
N VAL A 298 4.63 10.16 4.30
CA VAL A 298 4.22 8.88 3.70
C VAL A 298 5.31 7.86 3.99
N ILE A 299 4.98 6.86 4.80
CA ILE A 299 5.86 5.75 5.14
C ILE A 299 5.46 4.56 4.28
N VAL A 300 6.42 3.92 3.62
CA VAL A 300 6.16 2.82 2.67
C VAL A 300 6.83 1.55 3.14
N ALA A 301 6.10 0.44 3.13
CA ALA A 301 6.57 -0.91 3.45
C ALA A 301 5.84 -1.96 2.61
N GLY A 302 6.25 -3.22 2.67
CA GLY A 302 5.56 -4.35 2.01
C GLY A 302 6.35 -4.99 0.87
N GLN A 303 5.69 -5.69 -0.04
CA GLN A 303 6.32 -6.60 -0.99
C GLN A 303 6.08 -6.21 -2.46
N ALA A 304 7.01 -6.53 -3.36
CA ALA A 304 8.42 -6.83 -3.08
C ALA A 304 9.27 -5.59 -3.31
N LYS A 305 10.39 -5.46 -2.56
CA LYS A 305 11.36 -4.35 -2.67
C LYS A 305 11.77 -4.08 -4.13
N SER A 306 11.93 -5.13 -4.93
CA SER A 306 12.35 -5.07 -6.34
C SER A 306 11.23 -4.83 -7.35
N HIS A 307 9.96 -5.06 -7.00
CA HIS A 307 8.80 -5.05 -7.92
C HIS A 307 7.74 -4.02 -7.50
N CYS A 308 6.63 -4.47 -6.93
CA CYS A 308 5.48 -3.59 -6.69
C CYS A 308 5.83 -2.38 -5.83
N LEU A 309 6.66 -2.56 -4.79
CA LEU A 309 7.08 -1.44 -3.95
C LEU A 309 7.97 -0.48 -4.73
N ALA A 310 9.04 -0.97 -5.38
CA ALA A 310 9.96 -0.10 -6.13
C ALA A 310 9.24 0.68 -7.23
N TRP A 311 8.33 0.04 -7.97
CA TRP A 311 7.59 0.71 -9.05
C TRP A 311 6.55 1.67 -8.54
N THR A 312 5.89 1.38 -7.41
CA THR A 312 4.99 2.34 -6.75
C THR A 312 5.75 3.59 -6.31
N VAL A 313 6.91 3.42 -5.66
CA VAL A 313 7.75 4.54 -5.22
C VAL A 313 8.33 5.30 -6.40
N ALA A 314 8.74 4.62 -7.49
CA ALA A 314 9.23 5.28 -8.70
C ALA A 314 8.15 6.12 -9.39
N ASP A 315 6.92 5.62 -9.44
CA ASP A 315 5.80 6.38 -10.00
C ASP A 315 5.43 7.56 -9.09
N LEU A 316 5.41 7.37 -7.76
CA LEU A 316 5.20 8.45 -6.80
C LEU A 316 6.28 9.53 -6.94
N LEU A 317 7.55 9.15 -7.08
CA LEU A 317 8.64 10.10 -7.30
C LEU A 317 8.45 10.91 -8.58
N ARG A 318 7.97 10.27 -9.65
CA ARG A 318 7.68 10.97 -10.93
C ARG A 318 6.55 11.99 -10.76
N GLU A 319 5.50 11.65 -10.05
CA GLU A 319 4.40 12.59 -9.75
C GLU A 319 4.86 13.73 -8.83
N ILE A 320 5.68 13.44 -7.82
CA ILE A 320 6.33 14.45 -6.95
C ILE A 320 7.16 15.41 -7.78
N GLN A 321 8.03 14.91 -8.65
CA GLN A 321 8.90 15.74 -9.49
C GLN A 321 8.13 16.62 -10.49
N ALA A 322 6.95 16.19 -10.90
CA ALA A 322 6.07 16.96 -11.77
C ALA A 322 5.39 18.14 -11.04
N VAL A 323 5.28 18.09 -9.72
CA VAL A 323 4.63 19.13 -8.89
C VAL A 323 5.68 19.97 -8.15
N ASP A 324 6.43 19.36 -7.26
CA ASP A 324 7.50 19.97 -6.46
C ASP A 324 8.45 18.87 -5.94
N SER A 325 9.68 18.87 -6.42
CA SER A 325 10.70 17.88 -6.03
C SER A 325 10.98 17.85 -4.53
N ASN A 326 10.74 18.93 -3.77
CA ASN A 326 10.93 18.97 -2.33
C ASN A 326 9.96 18.04 -1.58
N LEU A 327 8.82 17.69 -2.19
CA LEU A 327 7.87 16.73 -1.59
C LEU A 327 8.46 15.32 -1.41
N ALA A 328 9.58 15.00 -2.08
CA ALA A 328 10.30 13.75 -1.84
C ALA A 328 10.73 13.58 -0.37
N GLN A 329 11.03 14.69 0.33
CA GLN A 329 11.40 14.69 1.74
C GLN A 329 10.28 14.23 2.69
N LYS A 330 9.04 14.11 2.20
CA LYS A 330 7.91 13.56 2.96
C LYS A 330 7.84 12.04 2.93
N VAL A 331 8.61 11.38 2.06
CA VAL A 331 8.53 9.94 1.82
C VAL A 331 9.63 9.21 2.59
N TYR A 332 9.22 8.22 3.35
CA TYR A 332 10.07 7.39 4.19
C TYR A 332 9.89 5.92 3.78
N LEU A 333 10.98 5.23 3.47
CA LEU A 333 10.97 3.82 3.08
C LEU A 333 11.46 2.99 4.27
N LEU A 334 10.63 2.10 4.80
CA LEU A 334 11.00 1.13 5.84
C LEU A 334 11.86 0.03 5.21
N GLU A 335 13.18 0.21 5.23
CA GLU A 335 14.09 -0.64 4.48
C GLU A 335 14.13 -2.08 4.99
N ASP A 336 13.90 -2.29 6.28
CA ASP A 336 13.86 -3.59 6.93
C ASP A 336 12.45 -4.24 6.96
N CYS A 337 11.44 -3.58 6.34
CA CYS A 337 10.08 -4.12 6.20
C CYS A 337 9.73 -4.42 4.73
N THR A 338 10.75 -4.73 3.93
CA THR A 338 10.60 -5.10 2.51
C THR A 338 11.79 -5.93 2.03
N SER A 339 11.55 -6.96 1.25
CA SER A 339 12.57 -7.86 0.71
C SER A 339 12.50 -7.93 -0.82
N PRO A 340 13.65 -8.10 -1.50
CA PRO A 340 13.68 -8.31 -2.95
C PRO A 340 13.23 -9.73 -3.30
N VAL A 341 12.76 -9.91 -4.53
CA VAL A 341 12.52 -11.24 -5.09
C VAL A 341 13.87 -11.93 -5.32
N VAL A 342 14.04 -13.09 -4.69
CA VAL A 342 15.19 -13.98 -4.88
C VAL A 342 14.66 -15.41 -5.05
N VAL A 343 14.95 -16.01 -6.20
CA VAL A 343 14.67 -17.42 -6.48
C VAL A 343 16.02 -18.14 -6.61
N PRO A 344 16.43 -18.94 -5.63
CA PRO A 344 17.77 -19.55 -5.60
C PRO A 344 18.10 -20.31 -6.88
N GLY A 345 19.25 -20.00 -7.50
CA GLY A 345 19.70 -20.62 -8.75
C GLY A 345 18.97 -20.17 -10.02
N VAL A 346 17.99 -19.27 -9.93
CA VAL A 346 17.23 -18.76 -11.07
C VAL A 346 17.42 -17.26 -11.24
N VAL A 347 17.06 -16.45 -10.23
CA VAL A 347 17.14 -14.99 -10.32
C VAL A 347 17.32 -14.36 -8.95
N ASP A 348 18.08 -13.25 -8.89
CA ASP A 348 18.30 -12.42 -7.69
C ASP A 348 18.17 -10.95 -8.08
N TYR A 349 17.07 -10.32 -7.69
CA TYR A 349 16.80 -8.89 -7.92
C TYR A 349 17.31 -7.98 -6.81
N THR A 350 18.21 -8.44 -5.94
CA THR A 350 18.71 -7.63 -4.83
C THR A 350 19.44 -6.38 -5.31
N ALA A 351 20.32 -6.53 -6.32
CA ALA A 351 21.09 -5.39 -6.83
C ALA A 351 20.18 -4.33 -7.46
N ASP A 352 19.13 -4.75 -8.18
CA ASP A 352 18.16 -3.84 -8.80
C ASP A 352 17.35 -3.09 -7.73
N ALA A 353 16.92 -3.81 -6.68
CA ALA A 353 16.19 -3.23 -5.55
C ALA A 353 17.04 -2.19 -4.80
N ASP A 354 18.31 -2.53 -4.52
CA ASP A 354 19.23 -1.62 -3.82
C ASP A 354 19.56 -0.39 -4.68
N ALA A 355 19.74 -0.56 -5.98
CA ALA A 355 19.92 0.56 -6.91
C ALA A 355 18.68 1.48 -6.98
N ALA A 356 17.47 0.92 -6.96
CA ALA A 356 16.23 1.70 -6.91
C ALA A 356 16.15 2.52 -5.61
N PHE A 357 16.41 1.92 -4.46
CA PHE A 357 16.39 2.60 -3.16
C PHE A 357 17.47 3.68 -3.06
N ALA A 358 18.66 3.43 -3.56
CA ALA A 358 19.72 4.45 -3.66
C ALA A 358 19.27 5.65 -4.51
N LYS A 359 18.58 5.41 -5.63
CA LYS A 359 18.00 6.46 -6.47
C LYS A 359 16.92 7.26 -5.74
N PHE A 360 16.05 6.60 -4.97
CA PHE A 360 15.01 7.27 -4.19
C PHE A 360 15.61 8.16 -3.10
N SER A 361 16.64 7.66 -2.40
CA SER A 361 17.37 8.45 -1.40
C SER A 361 18.07 9.65 -2.02
N GLN A 362 18.73 9.50 -3.17
CA GLN A 362 19.34 10.61 -3.91
C GLN A 362 18.31 11.67 -4.35
N ALA A 363 17.07 11.28 -4.56
CA ALA A 363 15.99 12.20 -4.89
C ALA A 363 15.39 12.92 -3.67
N GLY A 364 15.88 12.62 -2.45
CA GLY A 364 15.46 13.26 -1.20
C GLY A 364 14.51 12.44 -0.33
N MET A 365 14.16 11.21 -0.71
CA MET A 365 13.41 10.29 0.16
C MET A 365 14.30 9.73 1.26
N HIS A 366 13.72 9.38 2.40
CA HIS A 366 14.43 8.87 3.56
C HIS A 366 14.37 7.34 3.62
N LEU A 367 15.52 6.71 3.87
CA LEU A 367 15.60 5.28 4.22
C LEU A 367 15.66 5.18 5.74
N ILE A 368 14.72 4.47 6.34
CA ILE A 368 14.61 4.30 7.79
C ILE A 368 14.40 2.83 8.16
N GLN A 369 14.68 2.49 9.41
CA GLN A 369 14.43 1.18 9.97
C GLN A 369 13.14 1.20 10.80
N SER A 370 12.52 0.04 10.99
CA SER A 370 11.29 -0.10 11.79
C SER A 370 11.47 0.26 13.27
N THR A 371 12.72 0.32 13.73
CA THR A 371 13.10 0.71 15.11
C THR A 371 13.36 2.20 15.26
N ASP A 372 13.44 2.95 14.17
CA ASP A 372 13.65 4.39 14.21
C ASP A 372 12.37 5.11 14.64
N GLU A 373 12.53 6.25 15.29
CA GLU A 373 11.41 7.15 15.56
C GLU A 373 10.93 7.77 14.24
N ILE A 374 9.63 7.94 14.11
CA ILE A 374 9.06 8.68 12.97
C ILE A 374 9.42 10.16 13.17
N PRO A 375 10.25 10.75 12.30
CA PRO A 375 10.80 12.09 12.48
C PRO A 375 9.75 13.18 12.66
#